data_a2857f3b30b1a8208eb9ee75b74ef503
#
_entry.id   a2857f3b30b1a8208eb9ee75b74ef503
#
_cell.length_a   1.000
_cell.length_b   1.000
_cell.length_c   1.000
_cell.angle_alpha   90.00
_cell.angle_beta   90.00
_cell.angle_gamma   90.00
#
_symmetry.space_group_name_H-M   'P 1'
#
loop_
_entity.id
_entity.type
_entity.pdbx_description
1 polymer ?
#
loop_
_entity_poly.entity_id
_entity_poly.type
_entity_poly.pdbx_seq_one_letter_code
_entity_poly.pdbx_strand_id
1 'polypeptide(L)'
;ERVILSTTCHVTTEPLALVGSRGVVAPLPPSNLLSMSYLKFDRTTLSNLDRSLQLEHIRSNRGGAFNCTTLVGCNTRKYHGLLVVPLPHLRRHNHILLSSLDATVIQHGAEFNLGVHLYGDGTVYPNGHKYIREYNIDKMPRTIYRVGGVVLQRESIFCHYKNQVIIKFTLLDSHSETTLRLRPVVAFRDVILLSHENDTADTTVHPVGTTGVRTCLYEGYPDLYMQVDASSHWVDEGYWIKNLHYPKEQIRGYESCEDLYSPGYFEMDLRNGESVYFTAQLEEVDVTTLPALFDSEVAHRKARVDLRSCLRNACSQFYYKPESNRHYILAGFPWYGVRARDEMVALPGCSIYSDHPERFHNVMSTFIRSSINFIKQIELPLDMEGVRDPDVGLWAIRAIQLFLSEYPDDSHRSFYLDFVGRIIDYYLSDRHPILRIEPNGLLYAEGSGTPPVTWMDSTIAGQAVVPRRGYLVEVNGLWYNALCFYREARGAENFPEELASVIERLGPAFEQTFVNPYGYLYDYVT
;
A
#
# COMPACT_ATOMS: atom_id res chain seq x y z
N GLU A 1 -6.66 16.32 6.46
CA GLU A 1 -6.38 16.55 5.02
C GLU A 1 -6.89 15.38 4.22
N ARG A 2 -7.85 15.64 3.35
CA ARG A 2 -8.50 14.64 2.50
C ARG A 2 -7.49 14.17 1.45
N VAL A 3 -7.00 12.94 1.59
CA VAL A 3 -6.47 12.21 0.43
C VAL A 3 -7.67 11.66 -0.33
N ILE A 4 -8.20 12.48 -1.22
CA ILE A 4 -9.19 12.05 -2.20
C ILE A 4 -8.40 11.31 -3.28
N LEU A 5 -8.64 10.02 -3.41
CA LEU A 5 -8.44 9.31 -4.66
C LEU A 5 -9.40 9.91 -5.70
N SER A 6 -9.04 11.05 -6.29
CA SER A 6 -9.78 11.62 -7.39
C SER A 6 -9.34 10.94 -8.69
N THR A 7 -9.91 9.79 -8.94
CA THR A 7 -10.01 9.22 -10.28
C THR A 7 -11.31 9.72 -10.90
N THR A 8 -11.31 10.89 -11.49
CA THR A 8 -12.36 11.29 -12.44
C THR A 8 -12.11 10.54 -13.75
N CYS A 9 -12.69 9.35 -13.87
CA CYS A 9 -12.90 8.70 -15.15
C CYS A 9 -14.14 9.32 -15.81
N HIS A 10 -13.96 10.06 -16.90
CA HIS A 10 -15.06 10.37 -17.80
C HIS A 10 -15.44 9.07 -18.55
N VAL A 11 -16.54 8.47 -18.14
CA VAL A 11 -17.20 7.41 -18.89
C VAL A 11 -18.25 8.07 -19.78
N THR A 12 -17.99 8.10 -21.08
CA THR A 12 -19.02 8.40 -22.08
C THR A 12 -19.79 7.09 -22.35
N THR A 13 -21.01 7.02 -21.87
CA THR A 13 -21.97 5.95 -22.22
C THR A 13 -22.90 6.50 -23.30
N GLU A 14 -22.76 6.01 -24.53
CA GLU A 14 -23.85 6.02 -25.50
C GLU A 14 -24.23 4.58 -25.85
N PRO A 15 -25.51 4.21 -25.84
CA PRO A 15 -25.97 2.91 -26.28
C PRO A 15 -26.23 2.93 -27.78
N LEU A 16 -25.47 2.17 -28.55
CA LEU A 16 -25.78 1.89 -29.96
C LEU A 16 -26.80 0.73 -30.05
N ALA A 17 -28.00 1.06 -30.48
CA ALA A 17 -28.99 0.08 -30.92
C ALA A 17 -28.60 -0.43 -32.31
N LEU A 18 -28.49 -1.76 -32.49
CA LEU A 18 -28.36 -2.41 -33.78
C LEU A 18 -29.61 -3.23 -34.09
N VAL A 19 -30.31 -2.81 -35.12
CA VAL A 19 -31.39 -3.55 -35.78
C VAL A 19 -30.76 -4.56 -36.75
N GLY A 20 -31.29 -5.79 -36.75
CA GLY A 20 -30.71 -6.94 -37.42
C GLY A 20 -30.91 -7.01 -38.93
N SER A 21 -30.05 -7.76 -39.58
CA SER A 21 -30.38 -8.56 -40.78
C SER A 21 -29.49 -9.81 -40.82
N ARG A 22 -30.11 -10.93 -41.14
CA ARG A 22 -29.53 -12.28 -41.18
C ARG A 22 -28.51 -12.40 -42.32
N GLY A 23 -27.30 -12.82 -42.00
CA GLY A 23 -26.33 -13.35 -42.93
C GLY A 23 -25.46 -14.38 -42.20
N VAL A 24 -25.45 -15.62 -42.68
CA VAL A 24 -24.61 -16.70 -42.18
C VAL A 24 -23.18 -16.37 -42.55
N VAL A 25 -22.34 -16.06 -41.58
CA VAL A 25 -20.90 -15.88 -41.74
C VAL A 25 -20.18 -17.02 -41.02
N ALA A 26 -19.33 -17.71 -41.78
CA ALA A 26 -18.46 -18.76 -41.26
C ALA A 26 -17.61 -18.25 -40.07
N PRO A 27 -17.24 -19.10 -39.10
CA PRO A 27 -16.45 -18.67 -37.96
C PRO A 27 -15.04 -18.30 -38.44
N LEU A 28 -14.69 -17.04 -38.25
CA LEU A 28 -13.29 -16.56 -38.33
C LEU A 28 -12.45 -17.26 -37.26
N PRO A 29 -11.17 -17.55 -37.55
CA PRO A 29 -10.27 -18.12 -36.53
C PRO A 29 -10.16 -17.16 -35.33
N PRO A 30 -9.86 -17.66 -34.12
CA PRO A 30 -9.83 -16.83 -32.94
C PRO A 30 -8.76 -15.74 -33.11
N SER A 31 -9.22 -14.55 -33.50
CA SER A 31 -8.41 -13.36 -33.45
C SER A 31 -7.97 -13.17 -32.00
N ASN A 32 -6.66 -13.00 -31.80
CA ASN A 32 -6.09 -12.53 -30.54
C ASN A 32 -6.92 -11.34 -30.05
N LEU A 33 -7.87 -11.59 -29.15
CA LEU A 33 -8.48 -10.59 -28.31
C LEU A 33 -7.35 -10.02 -27.46
N LEU A 34 -6.72 -8.98 -27.93
CA LEU A 34 -5.89 -8.10 -27.10
C LEU A 34 -6.79 -7.68 -25.96
N SER A 35 -6.61 -8.30 -24.80
CA SER A 35 -7.25 -7.90 -23.56
C SER A 35 -6.94 -6.42 -23.36
N MET A 36 -7.92 -5.55 -23.57
CA MET A 36 -7.75 -4.12 -23.32
C MET A 36 -7.60 -3.95 -21.82
N SER A 37 -6.40 -3.60 -21.38
CA SER A 37 -6.14 -3.30 -19.97
C SER A 37 -7.06 -2.15 -19.52
N TYR A 38 -7.77 -2.33 -18.40
CA TYR A 38 -8.65 -1.32 -17.84
C TYR A 38 -7.90 -0.06 -17.40
N LEU A 39 -6.69 -0.21 -16.85
CA LEU A 39 -5.81 0.91 -16.50
C LEU A 39 -4.76 1.10 -17.59
N LYS A 40 -5.07 1.99 -18.52
CA LYS A 40 -4.20 2.33 -19.65
C LYS A 40 -4.07 3.84 -19.78
N PHE A 41 -2.84 4.31 -19.91
CA PHE A 41 -2.50 5.72 -20.07
C PHE A 41 -1.70 5.89 -21.37
N ASP A 42 -2.09 6.86 -22.16
CA ASP A 42 -1.49 7.16 -23.43
C ASP A 42 -0.38 8.22 -23.34
N ARG A 43 0.26 8.48 -24.47
CA ARG A 43 1.30 9.49 -24.60
C ARG A 43 0.83 10.88 -24.14
N THR A 44 -0.40 11.28 -24.43
CA THR A 44 -0.93 12.61 -24.10
C THR A 44 -0.94 12.86 -22.59
N THR A 45 -1.29 11.84 -21.83
CA THR A 45 -1.25 11.89 -20.36
C THR A 45 0.19 11.82 -19.84
N LEU A 46 1.01 10.92 -20.39
CA LEU A 46 2.32 10.59 -19.82
C LEU A 46 3.41 11.61 -20.19
N SER A 47 3.31 12.28 -21.35
CA SER A 47 4.25 13.34 -21.73
C SER A 47 3.96 14.69 -21.07
N ASN A 48 2.80 14.84 -20.44
CA ASN A 48 2.45 16.01 -19.62
C ASN A 48 2.86 15.76 -18.17
N LEU A 49 3.95 16.41 -17.71
CA LEU A 49 4.49 16.20 -16.36
C LEU A 49 3.50 16.59 -15.26
N ASP A 50 2.75 17.70 -15.42
CA ASP A 50 1.79 18.14 -14.40
C ASP A 50 0.73 17.08 -14.12
N ARG A 51 0.34 16.31 -15.14
CA ARG A 51 -0.60 15.19 -15.01
C ARG A 51 0.07 13.91 -14.55
N SER A 52 1.16 13.52 -15.20
CA SER A 52 1.82 12.22 -14.97
C SER A 52 2.47 12.13 -13.59
N LEU A 53 2.96 13.24 -13.02
CA LEU A 53 3.50 13.30 -11.66
C LEU A 53 2.43 13.19 -10.55
N GLN A 54 1.14 13.31 -10.89
CA GLN A 54 0.03 13.05 -9.95
C GLN A 54 -0.39 11.57 -9.93
N LEU A 55 0.06 10.79 -10.90
CA LEU A 55 -0.30 9.38 -11.05
C LEU A 55 0.80 8.51 -10.43
N GLU A 56 0.48 7.91 -9.30
CA GLU A 56 1.41 7.08 -8.53
C GLU A 56 1.01 5.61 -8.60
N HIS A 57 1.99 4.74 -8.52
CA HIS A 57 1.82 3.30 -8.47
C HIS A 57 2.52 2.74 -7.24
N ILE A 58 1.84 1.85 -6.51
CA ILE A 58 2.41 1.15 -5.36
C ILE A 58 2.22 -0.36 -5.48
N ARG A 59 3.22 -1.11 -5.03
CA ARG A 59 3.18 -2.56 -4.87
C ARG A 59 3.83 -2.95 -3.56
N SER A 60 3.15 -3.79 -2.76
CA SER A 60 3.72 -4.39 -1.57
C SER A 60 4.07 -5.86 -1.83
N ASN A 61 5.05 -6.37 -1.06
CA ASN A 61 5.37 -7.80 -1.03
C ASN A 61 4.53 -8.56 0.02
N ARG A 62 3.65 -7.86 0.74
CA ARG A 62 2.89 -8.37 1.90
C ARG A 62 3.74 -8.80 3.10
N GLY A 63 5.05 -8.64 3.04
CA GLY A 63 6.00 -8.83 4.14
C GLY A 63 6.49 -7.51 4.75
N GLY A 64 5.87 -6.38 4.38
CA GLY A 64 6.20 -5.04 4.88
C GLY A 64 7.01 -4.20 3.91
N ALA A 65 7.67 -4.79 2.92
CA ALA A 65 8.38 -4.05 1.89
C ALA A 65 7.43 -3.59 0.77
N PHE A 66 7.80 -2.52 0.08
CA PHE A 66 7.02 -1.98 -1.03
C PHE A 66 7.91 -1.31 -2.09
N ASN A 67 7.28 -1.06 -3.23
CA ASN A 67 7.80 -0.26 -4.34
C ASN A 67 6.75 0.80 -4.66
N CYS A 68 7.16 2.05 -4.75
CA CYS A 68 6.28 3.17 -5.04
C CYS A 68 7.00 4.24 -5.86
N THR A 69 6.39 4.67 -6.96
CA THR A 69 6.88 5.78 -7.80
C THR A 69 5.75 6.32 -8.67
N THR A 70 5.98 7.38 -9.44
CA THR A 70 5.01 7.83 -10.45
C THR A 70 5.02 6.91 -11.69
N LEU A 71 3.98 7.00 -12.54
CA LEU A 71 3.89 6.18 -13.74
C LEU A 71 5.04 6.43 -14.74
N VAL A 72 5.65 7.61 -14.68
CA VAL A 72 6.80 7.98 -15.52
C VAL A 72 8.15 7.67 -14.84
N GLY A 73 8.14 7.09 -13.64
CA GLY A 73 9.34 6.72 -12.89
C GLY A 73 10.04 7.88 -12.18
N CYS A 74 9.45 9.07 -12.16
CA CYS A 74 9.96 10.23 -11.42
C CYS A 74 9.50 10.19 -9.96
N ASN A 75 10.41 10.24 -9.01
CA ASN A 75 10.09 10.29 -7.60
C ASN A 75 9.67 11.72 -7.21
N THR A 76 8.48 11.86 -6.60
CA THR A 76 7.91 13.15 -6.17
C THR A 76 7.74 13.25 -4.66
N ARG A 77 8.05 12.17 -3.95
CA ARG A 77 8.00 12.05 -2.49
C ARG A 77 9.28 11.41 -1.96
N LYS A 78 9.68 11.78 -0.77
CA LYS A 78 10.79 11.13 -0.06
C LYS A 78 10.52 9.63 0.23
N TYR A 79 9.28 9.20 0.16
CA TYR A 79 8.83 7.81 0.36
C TYR A 79 8.92 6.95 -0.92
N HIS A 80 9.17 7.54 -2.08
CA HIS A 80 9.27 6.81 -3.33
C HIS A 80 10.58 6.04 -3.43
N GLY A 81 10.50 4.82 -3.95
CA GLY A 81 11.64 3.94 -4.20
C GLY A 81 11.22 2.66 -4.89
N LEU A 82 12.15 2.02 -5.58
CA LEU A 82 11.95 0.72 -6.24
C LEU A 82 12.12 -0.45 -5.28
N LEU A 83 12.96 -0.30 -4.25
CA LEU A 83 13.13 -1.28 -3.18
C LEU A 83 13.14 -0.56 -1.84
N VAL A 84 12.00 -0.62 -1.15
CA VAL A 84 11.77 -0.03 0.18
C VAL A 84 11.44 -1.15 1.14
N VAL A 85 12.29 -1.37 2.15
CA VAL A 85 12.25 -2.56 3.00
C VAL A 85 12.15 -2.22 4.49
N PRO A 86 11.48 -3.04 5.30
CA PRO A 86 11.54 -2.93 6.75
C PRO A 86 12.91 -3.40 7.26
N LEU A 87 13.55 -2.57 8.08
CA LEU A 87 14.79 -2.91 8.79
C LEU A 87 14.60 -2.63 10.29
N PRO A 88 13.91 -3.53 11.03
CA PRO A 88 13.49 -3.28 12.41
C PRO A 88 14.64 -3.03 13.38
N HIS A 89 15.85 -3.54 13.07
CA HIS A 89 17.04 -3.35 13.88
C HIS A 89 17.62 -1.92 13.79
N LEU A 90 17.31 -1.17 12.73
CA LEU A 90 17.70 0.23 12.58
C LEU A 90 16.64 1.16 13.16
N ARG A 91 15.41 1.09 12.68
CA ARG A 91 14.26 1.89 13.13
C ARG A 91 12.95 1.19 12.77
N ARG A 92 11.83 1.68 13.32
CA ARG A 92 10.48 1.14 13.03
C ARG A 92 10.00 1.44 11.61
N HIS A 93 10.55 2.46 10.95
CA HIS A 93 10.14 2.83 9.60
C HIS A 93 10.80 1.92 8.56
N ASN A 94 10.26 1.95 7.35
CA ASN A 94 10.91 1.34 6.20
C ASN A 94 12.10 2.17 5.73
N HIS A 95 13.02 1.54 5.02
CA HIS A 95 14.24 2.14 4.48
C HIS A 95 14.30 1.97 2.97
N ILE A 96 14.67 3.04 2.26
CA ILE A 96 14.89 2.99 0.82
C ILE A 96 16.32 2.54 0.58
N LEU A 97 16.49 1.44 -0.14
CA LEU A 97 17.79 0.97 -0.61
C LEU A 97 18.01 1.35 -2.07
N LEU A 98 17.09 0.97 -2.97
CA LEU A 98 17.10 1.36 -4.38
C LEU A 98 16.01 2.41 -4.61
N SER A 99 16.40 3.62 -4.95
CA SER A 99 15.49 4.74 -5.26
C SER A 99 14.92 4.63 -6.66
N SER A 100 15.78 4.52 -7.68
CA SER A 100 15.38 4.41 -9.09
C SER A 100 16.36 3.54 -9.89
N LEU A 101 15.97 3.17 -11.11
CA LEU A 101 16.80 2.53 -12.11
C LEU A 101 16.62 3.27 -13.43
N ASP A 102 17.61 4.07 -13.79
CA ASP A 102 17.62 4.80 -15.03
C ASP A 102 18.09 3.90 -16.17
N ALA A 103 17.30 3.83 -17.23
CA ALA A 103 17.63 3.10 -18.44
C ALA A 103 18.04 4.07 -19.55
N THR A 104 19.09 3.75 -20.29
CA THR A 104 19.53 4.50 -21.47
C THR A 104 19.61 3.56 -22.67
N VAL A 105 18.96 3.93 -23.76
CA VAL A 105 19.08 3.24 -25.05
C VAL A 105 20.19 3.93 -25.83
N ILE A 106 21.14 3.15 -26.36
CA ILE A 106 22.27 3.65 -27.16
C ILE A 106 22.16 3.07 -28.54
N GLN A 107 22.19 3.93 -29.56
CA GLN A 107 22.17 3.57 -30.98
C GLN A 107 23.05 4.51 -31.78
N HIS A 108 23.94 3.97 -32.63
CA HIS A 108 24.85 4.77 -33.46
C HIS A 108 25.63 5.84 -32.67
N GLY A 109 25.98 5.56 -31.41
CA GLY A 109 26.64 6.50 -30.51
C GLY A 109 25.75 7.59 -29.91
N ALA A 110 24.46 7.62 -30.26
CA ALA A 110 23.49 8.52 -29.62
C ALA A 110 22.87 7.86 -28.38
N GLU A 111 22.87 8.59 -27.27
CA GLU A 111 22.29 8.14 -25.97
C GLU A 111 20.92 8.75 -25.75
N PHE A 112 19.94 7.90 -25.42
CA PHE A 112 18.58 8.30 -25.12
C PHE A 112 18.23 7.83 -23.68
N ASN A 113 18.37 8.72 -22.73
CA ASN A 113 18.07 8.43 -21.32
C ASN A 113 16.56 8.45 -21.09
N LEU A 114 16.02 7.36 -20.55
CA LEU A 114 14.59 7.16 -20.29
C LEU A 114 14.20 7.54 -18.83
N GLY A 115 15.16 7.91 -17.99
CA GLY A 115 14.93 8.41 -16.63
C GLY A 115 14.22 9.76 -16.61
N VAL A 116 13.65 10.12 -15.47
CA VAL A 116 13.02 11.43 -15.22
C VAL A 116 13.31 11.84 -13.78
N HIS A 117 14.00 12.96 -13.60
CA HIS A 117 14.26 13.55 -12.29
C HIS A 117 13.89 15.03 -12.27
N LEU A 118 13.44 15.50 -11.12
CA LEU A 118 13.21 16.91 -10.82
C LEU A 118 14.36 17.40 -9.95
N TYR A 119 14.78 18.65 -10.16
CA TYR A 119 15.83 19.29 -9.39
C TYR A 119 15.31 20.55 -8.67
N GLY A 120 15.98 20.95 -7.59
CA GLY A 120 15.56 22.07 -6.75
C GLY A 120 15.51 23.42 -7.46
N ASP A 121 16.22 23.57 -8.58
CA ASP A 121 16.20 24.75 -9.45
C ASP A 121 15.03 24.76 -10.46
N GLY A 122 14.18 23.74 -10.43
CA GLY A 122 13.08 23.56 -11.38
C GLY A 122 13.45 22.83 -12.67
N THR A 123 14.71 22.43 -12.83
CA THR A 123 15.16 21.64 -13.98
C THR A 123 14.53 20.25 -13.95
N VAL A 124 14.19 19.73 -15.14
CA VAL A 124 13.76 18.33 -15.35
C VAL A 124 14.76 17.67 -16.27
N TYR A 125 15.53 16.74 -15.74
CA TYR A 125 16.56 16.00 -16.50
C TYR A 125 16.83 14.64 -15.83
N PRO A 126 16.92 13.56 -16.63
CA PRO A 126 16.58 13.45 -18.06
C PRO A 126 15.07 13.66 -18.33
N ASN A 127 14.72 13.70 -19.61
CA ASN A 127 13.35 13.94 -20.07
C ASN A 127 12.69 12.67 -20.65
N GLY A 128 12.94 11.50 -20.05
CA GLY A 128 12.51 10.20 -20.55
C GLY A 128 11.00 10.02 -20.73
N HIS A 129 10.19 10.78 -19.98
CA HIS A 129 8.74 10.76 -20.12
C HIS A 129 8.26 11.11 -21.55
N LYS A 130 9.03 11.87 -22.32
CA LYS A 130 8.72 12.22 -23.71
C LYS A 130 8.79 11.02 -24.66
N TYR A 131 9.52 9.98 -24.29
CA TYR A 131 9.67 8.75 -25.06
C TYR A 131 8.60 7.71 -24.75
N ILE A 132 7.86 7.86 -23.65
CA ILE A 132 6.79 6.93 -23.27
C ILE A 132 5.63 7.05 -24.26
N ARG A 133 5.17 5.92 -24.78
CA ARG A 133 4.02 5.81 -25.68
C ARG A 133 2.78 5.34 -24.95
N GLU A 134 2.98 4.41 -24.04
CA GLU A 134 1.91 3.74 -23.32
C GLU A 134 2.42 3.30 -21.96
N TYR A 135 1.56 3.41 -20.98
CA TYR A 135 1.68 2.74 -19.68
C TYR A 135 0.39 2.01 -19.39
N ASN A 136 0.46 0.75 -19.02
CA ASN A 136 -0.71 -0.01 -18.61
C ASN A 136 -0.42 -0.90 -17.41
N ILE A 137 -1.49 -1.25 -16.66
CA ILE A 137 -1.43 -2.20 -15.57
C ILE A 137 -2.57 -3.20 -15.78
N ASP A 138 -2.24 -4.36 -16.29
CA ASP A 138 -3.11 -5.52 -16.25
C ASP A 138 -2.76 -6.36 -15.00
N LYS A 139 -1.83 -7.30 -15.11
CA LYS A 139 -1.30 -8.08 -13.98
C LYS A 139 -0.11 -7.38 -13.30
N MET A 140 0.64 -6.61 -14.07
CA MET A 140 1.82 -5.86 -13.67
C MET A 140 1.94 -4.56 -14.43
N PRO A 141 2.73 -3.58 -13.95
CA PRO A 141 3.07 -2.38 -14.72
C PRO A 141 3.85 -2.73 -15.97
N ARG A 142 3.46 -2.13 -17.09
CA ARG A 142 4.14 -2.22 -18.37
C ARG A 142 4.25 -0.83 -18.98
N THR A 143 5.44 -0.45 -19.39
CA THR A 143 5.74 0.82 -20.08
C THR A 143 6.32 0.53 -21.45
N ILE A 144 5.82 1.18 -22.49
CA ILE A 144 6.36 1.13 -23.85
C ILE A 144 7.04 2.45 -24.16
N TYR A 145 8.32 2.39 -24.45
CA TYR A 145 9.11 3.52 -24.94
C TYR A 145 9.32 3.42 -26.45
N ARG A 146 9.36 4.57 -27.12
CA ARG A 146 9.78 4.66 -28.51
C ARG A 146 10.74 5.83 -28.70
N VAL A 147 11.95 5.54 -29.11
CA VAL A 147 13.04 6.51 -29.23
C VAL A 147 14.05 6.04 -30.28
N GLY A 148 14.55 6.95 -31.12
CA GLY A 148 15.63 6.65 -32.07
C GLY A 148 15.37 5.50 -33.05
N GLY A 149 14.10 5.12 -33.31
CA GLY A 149 13.79 3.93 -34.10
C GLY A 149 13.69 2.63 -33.30
N VAL A 150 13.87 2.70 -31.96
CA VAL A 150 13.76 1.58 -31.03
C VAL A 150 12.39 1.59 -30.37
N VAL A 151 11.79 0.41 -30.18
CA VAL A 151 10.64 0.18 -29.30
C VAL A 151 11.09 -0.74 -28.17
N LEU A 152 11.17 -0.19 -26.96
CA LEU A 152 11.57 -0.90 -25.75
C LEU A 152 10.38 -1.05 -24.79
N GLN A 153 10.15 -2.25 -24.28
CA GLN A 153 9.18 -2.54 -23.24
C GLN A 153 9.90 -2.70 -21.89
N ARG A 154 9.36 -2.07 -20.86
CA ARG A 154 9.76 -2.27 -19.46
C ARG A 154 8.58 -2.84 -18.69
N GLU A 155 8.78 -3.95 -18.01
CA GLU A 155 7.82 -4.59 -17.11
C GLU A 155 8.45 -4.73 -15.73
N SER A 156 7.67 -4.61 -14.66
CA SER A 156 8.23 -4.74 -13.32
C SER A 156 7.33 -5.54 -12.40
N ILE A 157 7.94 -6.32 -11.54
CA ILE A 157 7.28 -7.04 -10.45
C ILE A 157 8.01 -6.77 -9.13
N PHE A 158 7.24 -6.78 -8.06
CA PHE A 158 7.74 -6.86 -6.70
C PHE A 158 7.34 -8.23 -6.16
N CYS A 159 8.32 -9.07 -5.79
CA CYS A 159 8.09 -10.47 -5.47
C CYS A 159 7.30 -10.62 -4.17
N HIS A 160 6.36 -11.58 -4.12
CA HIS A 160 5.59 -11.84 -2.91
C HIS A 160 6.49 -12.40 -1.78
N TYR A 161 6.37 -11.82 -0.58
CA TYR A 161 7.09 -12.23 0.63
C TYR A 161 8.63 -12.21 0.51
N LYS A 162 9.19 -11.63 -0.55
CA LYS A 162 10.62 -11.41 -0.73
C LYS A 162 10.91 -9.93 -0.86
N ASN A 163 12.03 -9.49 -0.31
CA ASN A 163 12.53 -8.12 -0.49
C ASN A 163 13.28 -8.03 -1.83
N GLN A 164 12.55 -8.24 -2.92
CA GLN A 164 13.10 -8.34 -4.26
C GLN A 164 12.21 -7.67 -5.30
N VAL A 165 12.81 -6.82 -6.11
CA VAL A 165 12.21 -6.27 -7.33
C VAL A 165 12.88 -6.89 -8.56
N ILE A 166 12.08 -7.26 -9.56
CA ILE A 166 12.58 -7.72 -10.87
C ILE A 166 12.00 -6.80 -11.94
N ILE A 167 12.88 -6.27 -12.80
CA ILE A 167 12.53 -5.40 -13.92
C ILE A 167 12.99 -6.07 -15.20
N LYS A 168 12.05 -6.35 -16.10
CA LYS A 168 12.30 -6.95 -17.40
C LYS A 168 12.29 -5.87 -18.46
N PHE A 169 13.31 -5.82 -19.28
CA PHE A 169 13.36 -5.01 -20.50
C PHE A 169 13.33 -5.93 -21.72
N THR A 170 12.46 -5.62 -22.67
CA THR A 170 12.35 -6.39 -23.94
C THR A 170 12.50 -5.43 -25.12
N LEU A 171 13.44 -5.69 -26.01
CA LEU A 171 13.58 -4.97 -27.26
C LEU A 171 12.54 -5.50 -28.25
N LEU A 172 11.44 -4.76 -28.42
CA LEU A 172 10.33 -5.18 -29.28
C LEU A 172 10.62 -4.94 -30.76
N ASP A 173 11.33 -3.85 -31.09
CA ASP A 173 11.67 -3.48 -32.44
C ASP A 173 12.90 -2.57 -32.47
N SER A 174 13.83 -2.85 -33.39
CA SER A 174 15.00 -2.03 -33.70
C SER A 174 15.53 -2.37 -35.08
N HIS A 175 15.97 -1.36 -35.80
CA HIS A 175 16.59 -1.52 -37.14
C HIS A 175 18.12 -1.55 -37.12
N SER A 176 18.73 -1.40 -35.95
CA SER A 176 20.18 -1.32 -35.75
C SER A 176 20.60 -1.97 -34.44
N GLU A 177 21.88 -2.22 -34.30
CA GLU A 177 22.47 -2.65 -33.02
C GLU A 177 22.05 -1.68 -31.92
N THR A 178 21.60 -2.22 -30.78
CA THR A 178 21.04 -1.47 -29.67
C THR A 178 21.70 -1.94 -28.41
N THR A 179 22.29 -1.01 -27.65
CA THR A 179 22.84 -1.25 -26.32
C THR A 179 21.91 -0.66 -25.29
N LEU A 180 21.66 -1.40 -24.22
CA LEU A 180 20.91 -0.95 -23.05
C LEU A 180 21.90 -0.72 -21.90
N ARG A 181 21.84 0.49 -21.31
CA ARG A 181 22.55 0.82 -20.07
C ARG A 181 21.54 0.95 -18.94
N LEU A 182 21.81 0.32 -17.81
CA LEU A 182 20.99 0.36 -16.59
C LEU A 182 21.79 0.95 -15.45
N ARG A 183 21.40 2.14 -14.99
CA ARG A 183 22.07 2.90 -13.92
C ARG A 183 21.20 2.90 -12.66
N PRO A 184 21.54 2.14 -11.61
CA PRO A 184 20.86 2.21 -10.34
C PRO A 184 21.20 3.50 -9.59
N VAL A 185 20.22 4.02 -8.85
CA VAL A 185 20.35 5.14 -7.92
C VAL A 185 19.95 4.66 -6.54
N VAL A 186 20.88 4.68 -5.60
CA VAL A 186 20.73 4.12 -4.25
C VAL A 186 20.57 5.21 -3.21
N ALA A 187 19.91 4.90 -2.08
CA ALA A 187 19.60 5.87 -1.04
C ALA A 187 20.13 5.46 0.34
N PHE A 188 19.88 4.23 0.80
CA PHE A 188 20.26 3.71 2.12
C PHE A 188 19.86 4.66 3.26
N ARG A 189 18.56 5.00 3.32
CA ARG A 189 18.00 5.91 4.32
C ARG A 189 16.60 5.52 4.78
N ASP A 190 16.24 6.00 5.97
CA ASP A 190 14.84 5.96 6.44
C ASP A 190 13.91 6.75 5.51
N VAL A 191 12.70 6.25 5.24
CA VAL A 191 11.72 6.91 4.34
C VAL A 191 11.29 8.31 4.78
N ILE A 192 11.44 8.66 6.07
CA ILE A 192 11.07 9.98 6.58
C ILE A 192 12.23 10.99 6.55
N LEU A 193 13.47 10.53 6.32
CA LEU A 193 14.66 11.36 6.24
C LEU A 193 15.05 11.62 4.80
N LEU A 194 15.87 12.64 4.57
CA LEU A 194 16.58 12.88 3.32
C LEU A 194 18.07 12.77 3.55
N SER A 195 18.82 12.41 2.52
CA SER A 195 20.29 12.28 2.59
C SER A 195 20.97 13.31 1.68
N HIS A 196 22.21 13.64 2.03
CA HIS A 196 23.07 14.51 1.25
C HIS A 196 24.43 13.86 1.09
N GLU A 197 25.19 14.27 0.05
CA GLU A 197 26.58 13.85 -0.12
C GLU A 197 27.35 14.04 1.17
N ASN A 198 28.09 13.01 1.58
CA ASN A 198 28.88 13.04 2.82
C ASN A 198 30.06 12.07 2.73
N ASP A 199 31.07 12.31 3.60
CA ASP A 199 32.31 11.53 3.63
C ASP A 199 32.20 10.21 4.41
N THR A 200 31.03 9.90 5.00
CA THR A 200 30.81 8.65 5.76
C THR A 200 30.22 7.53 4.90
N ALA A 201 29.79 7.85 3.68
CA ALA A 201 29.27 6.86 2.75
C ALA A 201 30.40 5.97 2.22
N ASP A 202 30.23 4.66 2.38
CA ASP A 202 31.10 3.68 1.71
C ASP A 202 30.60 3.48 0.26
N THR A 203 31.31 4.05 -0.67
CA THR A 203 31.00 4.01 -2.09
C THR A 203 31.57 2.79 -2.81
N THR A 204 32.16 1.84 -2.06
CA THR A 204 32.79 0.65 -2.62
C THR A 204 31.73 -0.28 -3.26
N VAL A 205 32.06 -0.75 -4.45
CA VAL A 205 31.27 -1.72 -5.20
C VAL A 205 32.01 -3.05 -5.23
N HIS A 206 31.33 -4.11 -4.88
CA HIS A 206 31.89 -5.47 -4.90
C HIS A 206 31.23 -6.30 -5.99
N PRO A 207 31.99 -7.01 -6.83
CA PRO A 207 31.43 -7.88 -7.86
C PRO A 207 30.68 -9.06 -7.23
N VAL A 208 29.61 -9.48 -7.88
CA VAL A 208 28.79 -10.66 -7.54
C VAL A 208 28.63 -11.52 -8.78
N GLY A 209 29.28 -12.68 -8.77
CA GLY A 209 29.38 -13.52 -9.98
C GLY A 209 30.00 -12.76 -11.14
N THR A 210 29.48 -12.99 -12.35
CA THR A 210 29.95 -12.35 -13.58
C THR A 210 29.04 -11.21 -14.07
N THR A 211 27.84 -11.09 -13.50
CA THR A 211 26.78 -10.19 -14.02
C THR A 211 26.08 -9.42 -12.89
N GLY A 212 26.74 -9.28 -11.76
CA GLY A 212 26.16 -8.60 -10.60
C GLY A 212 27.18 -7.80 -9.81
N VAL A 213 26.65 -6.92 -8.97
CA VAL A 213 27.40 -6.14 -7.98
C VAL A 213 26.60 -6.06 -6.67
N ARG A 214 27.31 -5.80 -5.56
CA ARG A 214 26.68 -5.42 -4.30
C ARG A 214 27.34 -4.16 -3.74
N THR A 215 26.57 -3.38 -3.00
CA THR A 215 27.03 -2.17 -2.32
C THR A 215 26.25 -1.95 -1.03
N CYS A 216 26.86 -1.23 -0.08
CA CYS A 216 26.23 -0.81 1.17
C CYS A 216 26.82 0.52 1.59
N LEU A 217 26.05 1.62 1.50
CA LEU A 217 26.60 2.97 1.77
C LEU A 217 26.89 3.24 3.24
N TYR A 218 26.21 2.59 4.18
CA TYR A 218 26.35 2.90 5.61
C TYR A 218 26.33 1.64 6.46
N GLU A 219 27.16 1.62 7.49
CA GLU A 219 27.21 0.55 8.49
C GLU A 219 25.83 0.30 9.12
N GLY A 220 25.52 -0.97 9.34
CA GLY A 220 24.23 -1.41 9.90
C GLY A 220 23.14 -1.67 8.86
N TYR A 221 23.31 -1.23 7.62
CA TYR A 221 22.43 -1.62 6.51
C TYR A 221 22.85 -2.99 5.94
N PRO A 222 21.91 -3.74 5.35
CA PRO A 222 22.26 -4.93 4.57
C PRO A 222 22.90 -4.53 3.25
N ASP A 223 23.69 -5.44 2.67
CA ASP A 223 24.14 -5.31 1.29
C ASP A 223 22.93 -5.28 0.33
N LEU A 224 22.99 -4.37 -0.64
CA LEU A 224 22.08 -4.36 -1.78
C LEU A 224 22.75 -5.09 -2.95
N TYR A 225 22.21 -6.24 -3.30
CA TYR A 225 22.62 -7.01 -4.48
C TYR A 225 21.85 -6.56 -5.69
N MET A 226 22.56 -6.23 -6.77
CA MET A 226 22.02 -5.84 -8.07
C MET A 226 22.61 -6.74 -9.13
N GLN A 227 21.78 -7.49 -9.86
CA GLN A 227 22.22 -8.52 -10.80
C GLN A 227 21.39 -8.47 -12.09
N VAL A 228 21.97 -8.91 -13.19
CA VAL A 228 21.28 -9.10 -14.47
C VAL A 228 21.49 -10.50 -15.00
N ASP A 229 20.53 -11.04 -15.77
CA ASP A 229 20.58 -12.41 -16.32
C ASP A 229 21.28 -12.49 -17.70
N ALA A 230 21.70 -11.35 -18.23
CA ALA A 230 22.38 -11.26 -19.52
C ALA A 230 23.88 -11.07 -19.34
N SER A 231 24.65 -11.43 -20.37
CA SER A 231 26.04 -11.01 -20.47
C SER A 231 26.12 -9.49 -20.48
N SER A 232 26.68 -8.92 -19.43
CA SER A 232 26.75 -7.49 -19.21
C SER A 232 28.12 -7.06 -18.76
N HIS A 233 28.42 -5.80 -19.01
CA HIS A 233 29.62 -5.14 -18.52
C HIS A 233 29.23 -4.16 -17.41
N TRP A 234 29.82 -4.32 -16.21
CA TRP A 234 29.71 -3.31 -15.16
C TRP A 234 30.77 -2.23 -15.38
N VAL A 235 30.32 -0.98 -15.39
CA VAL A 235 31.19 0.19 -15.44
C VAL A 235 31.14 0.89 -14.07
N ASP A 236 32.27 0.91 -13.39
CA ASP A 236 32.45 1.58 -12.11
C ASP A 236 32.61 3.09 -12.35
N GLU A 237 31.49 3.78 -12.43
CA GLU A 237 31.39 5.22 -12.63
C GLU A 237 30.44 5.81 -11.58
N GLY A 238 30.95 5.86 -10.34
CA GLY A 238 30.17 6.34 -9.19
C GLY A 238 30.15 7.86 -9.09
N TYR A 239 28.97 8.44 -8.84
CA TYR A 239 28.82 9.87 -8.54
C TYR A 239 27.55 10.17 -7.74
N TRP A 240 27.54 11.32 -7.04
CA TRP A 240 26.37 11.84 -6.37
C TRP A 240 25.50 12.66 -7.35
N ILE A 241 24.22 12.28 -7.45
CA ILE A 241 23.20 13.05 -8.15
C ILE A 241 22.65 14.05 -7.12
N LYS A 242 22.99 15.33 -7.31
CA LYS A 242 22.73 16.38 -6.32
C LYS A 242 21.40 17.07 -6.55
N ASN A 243 20.80 17.54 -5.44
CA ASN A 243 19.64 18.43 -5.43
C ASN A 243 18.40 17.84 -6.12
N LEU A 244 18.18 16.53 -5.99
CA LEU A 244 16.94 15.87 -6.42
C LEU A 244 15.76 16.40 -5.62
N HIS A 245 14.68 16.80 -6.29
CA HIS A 245 13.58 17.54 -5.68
C HIS A 245 12.29 16.73 -5.60
N TYR A 246 11.64 16.77 -4.44
CA TYR A 246 10.36 16.13 -4.12
C TYR A 246 9.24 17.17 -3.93
N PRO A 247 8.53 17.59 -4.99
CA PRO A 247 7.56 18.68 -4.92
C PRO A 247 6.41 18.42 -3.94
N LYS A 248 6.06 17.15 -3.71
CA LYS A 248 5.00 16.81 -2.76
C LYS A 248 5.43 17.00 -1.29
N GLU A 249 6.71 16.93 -0.98
CA GLU A 249 7.23 17.27 0.34
C GLU A 249 7.30 18.78 0.53
N GLN A 250 7.70 19.53 -0.50
CA GLN A 250 7.71 20.99 -0.47
C GLN A 250 6.31 21.58 -0.21
N ILE A 251 5.27 21.06 -0.88
CA ILE A 251 3.88 21.48 -0.66
C ILE A 251 3.44 21.25 0.80
N ARG A 252 3.99 20.25 1.46
CA ARG A 252 3.72 19.93 2.86
C ARG A 252 4.57 20.73 3.85
N GLY A 253 5.48 21.58 3.37
CA GLY A 253 6.38 22.39 4.21
C GLY A 253 7.56 21.63 4.81
N TYR A 254 7.92 20.48 4.24
CA TYR A 254 9.07 19.69 4.67
C TYR A 254 10.29 19.95 3.78
N GLU A 255 11.44 19.55 4.26
CA GLU A 255 12.65 19.41 3.44
C GLU A 255 12.32 18.54 2.22
N SER A 256 12.75 18.99 1.04
CA SER A 256 12.29 18.45 -0.23
C SER A 256 13.38 18.17 -1.25
N CYS A 257 14.63 18.43 -0.92
CA CYS A 257 15.77 18.14 -1.80
C CYS A 257 16.74 17.17 -1.12
N GLU A 258 17.29 16.22 -1.89
CA GLU A 258 18.32 15.30 -1.41
C GLU A 258 19.37 15.02 -2.48
N ASP A 259 20.49 14.45 -2.04
CA ASP A 259 21.53 13.90 -2.93
C ASP A 259 21.49 12.38 -2.83
N LEU A 260 21.51 11.70 -3.97
CA LEU A 260 21.54 10.25 -4.05
C LEU A 260 22.78 9.77 -4.80
N TYR A 261 23.28 8.60 -4.41
CA TYR A 261 24.46 8.01 -5.03
C TYR A 261 24.10 7.04 -6.15
N SER A 262 24.80 7.14 -7.28
CA SER A 262 24.80 6.13 -8.34
C SER A 262 26.16 5.44 -8.33
N PRO A 263 26.25 4.12 -8.06
CA PRO A 263 27.55 3.43 -7.96
C PRO A 263 28.19 3.12 -9.31
N GLY A 264 27.44 3.22 -10.40
CA GLY A 264 27.89 2.85 -11.76
C GLY A 264 26.72 2.36 -12.60
N TYR A 265 26.98 1.57 -13.63
CA TYR A 265 25.93 1.03 -14.48
C TYR A 265 26.29 -0.33 -15.10
N PHE A 266 25.25 -1.09 -15.44
CA PHE A 266 25.34 -2.26 -16.31
C PHE A 266 25.16 -1.83 -17.76
N GLU A 267 25.92 -2.39 -18.69
CA GLU A 267 25.77 -2.17 -20.11
C GLU A 267 25.73 -3.51 -20.84
N MET A 268 24.79 -3.68 -21.78
CA MET A 268 24.56 -4.91 -22.50
C MET A 268 23.92 -4.66 -23.85
N ASP A 269 24.28 -5.47 -24.85
CA ASP A 269 23.65 -5.43 -26.17
C ASP A 269 22.34 -6.21 -26.16
N LEU A 270 21.34 -5.70 -26.86
CA LEU A 270 20.04 -6.34 -27.04
C LEU A 270 19.72 -6.53 -28.53
N ARG A 271 19.11 -7.68 -28.83
CA ARG A 271 18.59 -8.01 -30.16
C ARG A 271 17.06 -7.95 -30.17
N ASN A 272 16.47 -7.79 -31.36
CA ASN A 272 15.02 -7.80 -31.52
C ASN A 272 14.43 -9.08 -30.95
N GLY A 273 13.40 -8.92 -30.09
CA GLY A 273 12.72 -9.99 -29.36
C GLY A 273 13.43 -10.45 -28.09
N GLU A 274 14.65 -10.00 -27.84
CA GLU A 274 15.42 -10.38 -26.65
C GLU A 274 14.94 -9.62 -25.42
N SER A 275 15.02 -10.28 -24.27
CA SER A 275 14.70 -9.72 -22.97
C SER A 275 15.88 -9.86 -22.02
N VAL A 276 16.05 -8.87 -21.16
CA VAL A 276 16.97 -8.90 -20.01
C VAL A 276 16.22 -8.64 -18.73
N TYR A 277 16.60 -9.33 -17.65
CA TYR A 277 16.01 -9.18 -16.32
C TYR A 277 17.05 -8.57 -15.39
N PHE A 278 16.73 -7.40 -14.87
CA PHE A 278 17.46 -6.77 -13.76
C PHE A 278 16.74 -7.12 -12.45
N THR A 279 17.50 -7.44 -11.41
CA THR A 279 16.96 -7.67 -10.07
C THR A 279 17.75 -6.89 -9.02
N ALA A 280 17.04 -6.42 -7.98
CA ALA A 280 17.63 -5.84 -6.77
C ALA A 280 16.99 -6.48 -5.53
N GLN A 281 17.82 -6.93 -4.60
CA GLN A 281 17.44 -7.68 -3.39
C GLN A 281 18.53 -7.64 -2.31
N LEU A 282 18.28 -8.34 -1.18
CA LEU A 282 19.15 -8.33 0.00
C LEU A 282 20.12 -9.54 0.07
N GLU A 283 20.09 -10.42 -0.90
CA GLU A 283 20.94 -11.63 -0.99
C GLU A 283 21.28 -11.95 -2.43
N GLU A 284 22.37 -12.65 -2.68
CA GLU A 284 22.73 -13.12 -4.01
C GLU A 284 21.71 -14.16 -4.51
N VAL A 285 21.35 -14.08 -5.80
CA VAL A 285 20.45 -15.03 -6.45
C VAL A 285 21.08 -15.63 -7.70
N ASP A 286 20.64 -16.84 -8.04
CA ASP A 286 20.96 -17.44 -9.33
C ASP A 286 20.15 -16.73 -10.42
N VAL A 287 20.82 -15.89 -11.20
CA VAL A 287 20.20 -15.07 -12.25
C VAL A 287 19.52 -15.90 -13.34
N THR A 288 19.93 -17.15 -13.55
CA THR A 288 19.30 -18.05 -14.53
C THR A 288 17.85 -18.40 -14.17
N THR A 289 17.48 -18.23 -12.90
CA THR A 289 16.11 -18.48 -12.40
C THR A 289 15.18 -17.29 -12.58
N LEU A 290 15.69 -16.10 -12.89
CA LEU A 290 14.90 -14.86 -12.95
C LEU A 290 13.74 -14.92 -13.96
N PRO A 291 13.90 -15.44 -15.19
CA PRO A 291 12.78 -15.54 -16.13
C PRO A 291 11.63 -16.40 -15.58
N ALA A 292 11.94 -17.57 -15.05
CA ALA A 292 10.95 -18.49 -14.49
C ALA A 292 10.27 -17.92 -13.24
N LEU A 293 11.02 -17.23 -12.38
CA LEU A 293 10.49 -16.55 -11.20
C LEU A 293 9.54 -15.40 -11.61
N PHE A 294 9.94 -14.59 -12.59
CA PHE A 294 9.12 -13.52 -13.12
C PHE A 294 7.78 -14.04 -13.65
N ASP A 295 7.81 -15.07 -14.50
CA ASP A 295 6.62 -15.67 -15.08
C ASP A 295 5.70 -16.29 -14.02
N SER A 296 6.27 -16.97 -13.03
CA SER A 296 5.53 -17.51 -11.88
C SER A 296 4.83 -16.41 -11.08
N GLU A 297 5.53 -15.32 -10.77
CA GLU A 297 4.96 -14.17 -10.08
C GLU A 297 3.82 -13.51 -10.87
N VAL A 298 3.95 -13.41 -12.18
CA VAL A 298 2.91 -12.90 -13.08
C VAL A 298 1.70 -13.83 -13.13
N ALA A 299 1.94 -15.15 -13.16
CA ALA A 299 0.87 -16.15 -13.19
C ALA A 299 -0.06 -16.09 -11.97
N HIS A 300 0.50 -15.82 -10.78
CA HIS A 300 -0.26 -15.69 -9.54
C HIS A 300 -1.07 -14.37 -9.44
N ARG A 301 -0.87 -13.42 -10.33
CA ARG A 301 -1.54 -12.09 -10.28
C ARG A 301 -2.84 -12.12 -11.04
N LYS A 302 -3.87 -11.51 -10.46
CA LYS A 302 -5.16 -11.33 -11.10
C LYS A 302 -5.13 -10.09 -12.00
N ALA A 303 -5.71 -10.21 -13.20
CA ALA A 303 -5.85 -9.10 -14.15
C ALA A 303 -6.77 -8.00 -13.61
N ARG A 304 -6.54 -6.76 -14.05
CA ARG A 304 -7.39 -5.59 -13.79
C ARG A 304 -8.22 -5.31 -15.03
N VAL A 305 -9.44 -5.82 -15.05
CA VAL A 305 -10.34 -5.75 -16.21
C VAL A 305 -11.49 -4.74 -16.00
N ASP A 306 -11.71 -4.32 -14.75
CA ASP A 306 -12.77 -3.39 -14.35
C ASP A 306 -12.42 -2.71 -13.01
N LEU A 307 -13.26 -1.77 -12.56
CA LEU A 307 -13.10 -1.08 -11.29
C LEU A 307 -13.05 -2.07 -10.11
N ARG A 308 -13.93 -3.08 -10.10
CA ARG A 308 -14.00 -4.05 -9.00
C ARG A 308 -12.71 -4.85 -8.86
N SER A 309 -12.16 -5.34 -9.96
CA SER A 309 -10.89 -6.05 -9.98
C SER A 309 -9.71 -5.14 -9.58
N CYS A 310 -9.75 -3.85 -9.94
CA CYS A 310 -8.77 -2.86 -9.48
C CYS A 310 -8.83 -2.67 -7.96
N LEU A 311 -10.03 -2.49 -7.38
CA LEU A 311 -10.21 -2.33 -5.93
C LEU A 311 -9.75 -3.59 -5.17
N ARG A 312 -10.09 -4.79 -5.64
CA ARG A 312 -9.60 -6.06 -5.05
C ARG A 312 -8.08 -6.17 -5.06
N ASN A 313 -7.45 -5.79 -6.17
CA ASN A 313 -5.99 -5.74 -6.26
C ASN A 313 -5.39 -4.70 -5.30
N ALA A 314 -6.03 -3.52 -5.16
CA ALA A 314 -5.61 -2.48 -4.22
C ALA A 314 -5.70 -2.97 -2.77
N CYS A 315 -6.85 -3.52 -2.34
CA CYS A 315 -7.03 -4.09 -1.01
C CYS A 315 -5.95 -5.12 -0.66
N SER A 316 -5.56 -5.94 -1.65
CA SER A 316 -4.52 -6.96 -1.46
C SER A 316 -3.12 -6.40 -1.18
N GLN A 317 -2.86 -5.11 -1.50
CA GLN A 317 -1.56 -4.48 -1.20
C GLN A 317 -1.43 -4.13 0.28
N PHE A 318 -2.53 -3.90 0.98
CA PHE A 318 -2.55 -3.56 2.41
C PHE A 318 -2.46 -4.78 3.32
N TYR A 319 -2.68 -5.98 2.79
CA TYR A 319 -2.55 -7.20 3.57
C TYR A 319 -1.09 -7.45 3.93
N TYR A 320 -0.82 -7.57 5.24
CA TYR A 320 0.52 -7.68 5.80
C TYR A 320 0.66 -8.94 6.64
N LYS A 321 1.65 -9.75 6.32
CA LYS A 321 1.96 -11.00 6.99
C LYS A 321 3.46 -11.06 7.31
N PRO A 322 3.90 -10.47 8.43
CA PRO A 322 5.31 -10.53 8.83
C PRO A 322 5.76 -11.93 9.22
N GLU A 323 4.85 -12.72 9.78
CA GLU A 323 5.09 -14.07 10.27
C GLU A 323 3.96 -15.01 9.86
N SER A 324 4.17 -16.33 9.93
CA SER A 324 3.19 -17.33 9.49
C SER A 324 1.84 -17.26 10.21
N ASN A 325 1.82 -16.79 11.47
CA ASN A 325 0.65 -16.76 12.34
C ASN A 325 0.17 -15.35 12.71
N ARG A 326 0.76 -14.30 12.10
CA ARG A 326 0.39 -12.90 12.31
C ARG A 326 -0.04 -12.26 11.00
N HIS A 327 -1.27 -11.80 10.96
CA HIS A 327 -1.91 -11.25 9.78
C HIS A 327 -2.56 -9.92 10.10
N TYR A 328 -2.28 -8.90 9.29
CA TYR A 328 -2.74 -7.54 9.52
C TYR A 328 -3.21 -6.89 8.22
N ILE A 329 -3.89 -5.76 8.37
CA ILE A 329 -4.14 -4.79 7.31
C ILE A 329 -3.44 -3.49 7.71
N LEU A 330 -2.51 -3.01 6.87
CA LEU A 330 -1.84 -1.75 7.10
C LEU A 330 -2.81 -0.57 6.94
N ALA A 331 -2.71 0.41 7.81
CA ALA A 331 -3.58 1.59 7.79
C ALA A 331 -3.36 2.45 6.55
N GLY A 332 -2.15 2.51 5.99
CA GLY A 332 -1.89 3.23 4.75
C GLY A 332 -0.43 3.25 4.32
N PHE A 333 -0.18 2.93 3.04
CA PHE A 333 1.11 3.14 2.43
C PHE A 333 1.31 4.59 1.99
N PRO A 334 2.51 5.11 2.08
CA PRO A 334 3.70 4.57 2.75
C PRO A 334 3.85 5.04 4.20
N TRP A 335 2.83 5.68 4.79
CA TRP A 335 2.93 6.48 6.02
C TRP A 335 2.62 5.73 7.31
N TYR A 336 1.70 4.76 7.26
CA TYR A 336 1.15 4.12 8.45
C TYR A 336 1.41 2.63 8.47
N GLY A 337 1.71 2.11 9.67
CA GLY A 337 1.83 0.70 9.94
C GLY A 337 0.49 0.05 10.30
N VAL A 338 0.52 -0.86 11.27
CA VAL A 338 -0.66 -1.56 11.77
C VAL A 338 -1.34 -0.68 12.84
N ARG A 339 -2.58 -0.28 12.60
CA ARG A 339 -3.43 0.48 13.50
C ARG A 339 -4.75 -0.22 13.68
N ALA A 340 -5.11 -0.52 14.91
CA ALA A 340 -6.25 -1.39 15.23
C ALA A 340 -7.60 -0.87 14.71
N ARG A 341 -7.86 0.44 14.84
CA ARG A 341 -9.10 1.04 14.34
C ARG A 341 -9.20 0.94 12.83
N ASP A 342 -8.15 1.37 12.11
CA ASP A 342 -8.10 1.32 10.65
C ASP A 342 -8.27 -0.12 10.16
N GLU A 343 -7.63 -1.08 10.82
CA GLU A 343 -7.72 -2.49 10.51
C GLU A 343 -9.16 -3.01 10.68
N MET A 344 -9.81 -2.77 11.81
CA MET A 344 -11.16 -3.28 12.08
C MET A 344 -12.21 -2.64 11.17
N VAL A 345 -12.07 -1.35 10.84
CA VAL A 345 -12.95 -0.65 9.90
C VAL A 345 -12.75 -1.17 8.46
N ALA A 346 -11.50 -1.42 8.05
CA ALA A 346 -11.18 -1.85 6.69
C ALA A 346 -11.40 -3.36 6.47
N LEU A 347 -11.36 -4.18 7.52
CA LEU A 347 -11.36 -5.64 7.43
C LEU A 347 -12.50 -6.23 6.60
N PRO A 348 -13.77 -5.81 6.74
CA PRO A 348 -14.84 -6.33 5.88
C PRO A 348 -14.60 -6.05 4.40
N GLY A 349 -14.16 -4.85 4.04
CA GLY A 349 -13.84 -4.47 2.67
C GLY A 349 -12.66 -5.25 2.09
N CYS A 350 -11.60 -5.41 2.88
CA CYS A 350 -10.36 -6.07 2.46
C CYS A 350 -10.43 -7.62 2.49
N SER A 351 -11.50 -8.19 3.03
CA SER A 351 -11.72 -9.64 3.10
C SER A 351 -13.01 -10.08 2.41
N ILE A 352 -14.17 -9.85 3.03
CA ILE A 352 -15.48 -10.32 2.57
C ILE A 352 -15.75 -9.81 1.15
N TYR A 353 -15.73 -8.48 0.96
CA TYR A 353 -16.09 -7.84 -0.31
C TYR A 353 -14.96 -7.85 -1.35
N SER A 354 -13.77 -8.33 -0.98
CA SER A 354 -12.65 -8.54 -1.91
C SER A 354 -12.51 -10.00 -2.39
N ASP A 355 -13.47 -10.89 -2.07
CA ASP A 355 -13.51 -12.33 -2.36
C ASP A 355 -12.38 -13.12 -1.65
N HIS A 356 -12.02 -12.72 -0.43
CA HIS A 356 -11.00 -13.35 0.38
C HIS A 356 -11.47 -13.54 1.83
N PRO A 357 -12.60 -14.27 2.07
CA PRO A 357 -13.16 -14.44 3.42
C PRO A 357 -12.18 -15.09 4.40
N GLU A 358 -11.25 -15.92 3.91
CA GLU A 358 -10.20 -16.53 4.74
C GLU A 358 -9.30 -15.49 5.42
N ARG A 359 -9.14 -14.30 4.83
CA ARG A 359 -8.36 -13.21 5.43
C ARG A 359 -9.04 -12.64 6.66
N PHE A 360 -10.38 -12.67 6.69
CA PHE A 360 -11.13 -12.24 7.87
C PHE A 360 -10.72 -13.03 9.09
N HIS A 361 -10.73 -14.37 9.00
CA HIS A 361 -10.34 -15.24 10.10
C HIS A 361 -8.90 -15.00 10.55
N ASN A 362 -7.98 -14.88 9.59
CA ASN A 362 -6.56 -14.69 9.87
C ASN A 362 -6.28 -13.38 10.62
N VAL A 363 -6.83 -12.27 10.13
CA VAL A 363 -6.66 -10.94 10.73
C VAL A 363 -7.40 -10.85 12.05
N MET A 364 -8.68 -11.26 12.10
CA MET A 364 -9.48 -11.24 13.32
C MET A 364 -8.87 -12.12 14.43
N SER A 365 -8.32 -13.28 14.11
CA SER A 365 -7.63 -14.13 15.10
C SER A 365 -6.37 -13.46 15.67
N THR A 366 -5.65 -12.68 14.86
CA THR A 366 -4.49 -11.88 15.31
C THR A 366 -4.96 -10.75 16.23
N PHE A 367 -6.00 -10.03 15.85
CA PHE A 367 -6.59 -8.96 16.63
C PHE A 367 -7.13 -9.46 17.98
N ILE A 368 -7.88 -10.58 17.98
CA ILE A 368 -8.44 -11.17 19.22
C ILE A 368 -7.33 -11.50 20.23
N ARG A 369 -6.21 -12.07 19.78
CA ARG A 369 -5.07 -12.36 20.68
C ARG A 369 -4.53 -11.10 21.34
N SER A 370 -4.32 -10.03 20.57
CA SER A 370 -3.83 -8.74 21.10
C SER A 370 -4.84 -8.10 22.05
N SER A 371 -6.13 -8.14 21.71
CA SER A 371 -7.22 -7.59 22.53
C SER A 371 -7.44 -8.35 23.84
N ILE A 372 -7.37 -9.69 23.83
CA ILE A 372 -7.50 -10.51 25.05
C ILE A 372 -6.36 -10.22 26.03
N ASN A 373 -5.14 -10.00 25.55
CA ASN A 373 -4.02 -9.63 26.41
C ASN A 373 -4.28 -8.29 27.10
N PHE A 374 -4.80 -7.31 26.35
CA PHE A 374 -5.19 -6.02 26.92
C PHE A 374 -6.32 -6.17 27.96
N ILE A 375 -7.40 -6.89 27.63
CA ILE A 375 -8.54 -7.11 28.55
C ILE A 375 -8.10 -7.82 29.83
N LYS A 376 -7.13 -8.71 29.76
CA LYS A 376 -6.55 -9.42 30.92
C LYS A 376 -5.47 -8.63 31.66
N GLN A 377 -5.16 -7.41 31.20
CA GLN A 377 -4.10 -6.56 31.73
C GLN A 377 -2.71 -7.22 31.72
N ILE A 378 -2.47 -8.06 30.73
CA ILE A 378 -1.15 -8.66 30.50
C ILE A 378 -0.29 -7.61 29.79
N GLU A 379 0.80 -7.20 30.44
CA GLU A 379 1.80 -6.31 29.86
C GLU A 379 2.66 -7.08 28.85
N LEU A 380 2.30 -7.00 27.59
CA LEU A 380 3.11 -7.44 26.46
C LEU A 380 3.36 -6.26 25.51
N PRO A 381 4.48 -6.25 24.76
CA PRO A 381 4.66 -5.29 23.71
C PRO A 381 3.44 -5.33 22.78
N LEU A 382 2.84 -4.17 22.51
CA LEU A 382 1.69 -4.10 21.63
C LEU A 382 2.15 -4.28 20.18
N ASP A 383 1.62 -5.30 19.54
CA ASP A 383 1.88 -5.57 18.10
C ASP A 383 1.14 -4.58 17.20
N MET A 384 0.22 -3.80 17.77
CA MET A 384 -0.77 -3.00 17.06
C MET A 384 -1.01 -1.69 17.79
N GLU A 385 -0.84 -0.58 17.08
CA GLU A 385 -1.13 0.74 17.60
C GLU A 385 -2.63 0.92 17.83
N GLY A 386 -3.01 1.56 18.94
CA GLY A 386 -4.41 1.92 19.23
C GLY A 386 -5.32 0.76 19.64
N VAL A 387 -4.80 -0.45 19.94
CA VAL A 387 -5.64 -1.58 20.38
C VAL A 387 -6.43 -1.29 21.66
N ARG A 388 -5.99 -0.29 22.44
CA ARG A 388 -6.61 0.18 23.68
C ARG A 388 -7.60 1.32 23.48
N ASP A 389 -7.77 1.80 22.26
CA ASP A 389 -8.66 2.91 21.98
C ASP A 389 -10.12 2.50 22.23
N PRO A 390 -10.93 3.41 22.78
CA PRO A 390 -12.28 3.08 23.28
C PRO A 390 -13.22 2.46 22.26
N ASP A 391 -13.12 2.83 21.00
CA ASP A 391 -14.02 2.40 19.92
C ASP A 391 -13.56 1.12 19.19
N VAL A 392 -12.30 0.68 19.40
CA VAL A 392 -11.70 -0.42 18.62
C VAL A 392 -12.40 -1.76 18.86
N GLY A 393 -12.72 -2.09 20.11
CA GLY A 393 -13.49 -3.30 20.43
C GLY A 393 -14.88 -3.30 19.77
N LEU A 394 -15.51 -2.13 19.70
CA LEU A 394 -16.84 -1.96 19.09
C LEU A 394 -16.77 -2.08 17.56
N TRP A 395 -15.72 -1.56 16.92
CA TRP A 395 -15.46 -1.78 15.49
C TRP A 395 -15.19 -3.25 15.17
N ALA A 396 -14.49 -3.98 16.04
CA ALA A 396 -14.30 -5.42 15.88
C ALA A 396 -15.63 -6.18 15.95
N ILE A 397 -16.53 -5.82 16.88
CA ILE A 397 -17.88 -6.38 16.93
C ILE A 397 -18.65 -6.08 15.63
N ARG A 398 -18.56 -4.85 15.13
CA ARG A 398 -19.20 -4.49 13.84
C ARG A 398 -18.64 -5.30 12.68
N ALA A 399 -17.33 -5.52 12.62
CA ALA A 399 -16.70 -6.35 11.58
C ALA A 399 -17.20 -7.81 11.67
N ILE A 400 -17.30 -8.38 12.87
CA ILE A 400 -17.86 -9.72 13.11
C ILE A 400 -19.32 -9.79 12.69
N GLN A 401 -20.12 -8.78 13.01
CA GLN A 401 -21.54 -8.70 12.61
C GLN A 401 -21.67 -8.77 11.09
N LEU A 402 -20.88 -7.99 10.35
CA LEU A 402 -20.88 -8.00 8.88
C LEU A 402 -20.44 -9.36 8.33
N PHE A 403 -19.41 -9.97 8.94
CA PHE A 403 -18.98 -11.29 8.53
C PHE A 403 -20.06 -12.35 8.74
N LEU A 404 -20.68 -12.40 9.91
CA LEU A 404 -21.71 -13.39 10.24
C LEU A 404 -23.04 -13.13 9.50
N SER A 405 -23.29 -11.92 8.99
CA SER A 405 -24.44 -11.67 8.11
C SER A 405 -24.26 -12.26 6.72
N GLU A 406 -23.02 -12.29 6.20
CA GLU A 406 -22.69 -12.90 4.90
C GLU A 406 -22.46 -14.43 5.01
N TYR A 407 -21.93 -14.88 6.15
CA TYR A 407 -21.60 -16.28 6.44
C TYR A 407 -22.23 -16.75 7.76
N PRO A 408 -23.57 -16.90 7.85
CA PRO A 408 -24.27 -17.18 9.12
C PRO A 408 -23.92 -18.54 9.74
N ASP A 409 -23.55 -19.52 8.90
CA ASP A 409 -23.23 -20.90 9.32
C ASP A 409 -21.72 -21.15 9.43
N ASP A 410 -20.89 -20.07 9.49
CA ASP A 410 -19.45 -20.23 9.61
C ASP A 410 -19.07 -20.98 10.89
N SER A 411 -18.09 -21.87 10.78
CA SER A 411 -17.63 -22.73 11.88
C SER A 411 -17.01 -21.95 13.06
N HIS A 412 -16.58 -20.71 12.86
CA HIS A 412 -16.03 -19.83 13.90
C HIS A 412 -17.11 -18.97 14.58
N ARG A 413 -18.39 -19.12 14.24
CA ARG A 413 -19.48 -18.32 14.80
C ARG A 413 -19.44 -18.30 16.34
N SER A 414 -19.36 -19.48 16.97
CA SER A 414 -19.31 -19.57 18.44
C SER A 414 -18.10 -18.84 19.02
N PHE A 415 -16.93 -19.04 18.42
CA PHE A 415 -15.69 -18.36 18.83
C PHE A 415 -15.82 -16.83 18.77
N TYR A 416 -16.44 -16.31 17.70
CA TYR A 416 -16.65 -14.87 17.57
C TYR A 416 -17.68 -14.34 18.57
N LEU A 417 -18.78 -15.05 18.80
CA LEU A 417 -19.78 -14.62 19.77
C LEU A 417 -19.25 -14.66 21.21
N ASP A 418 -18.39 -15.61 21.54
CA ASP A 418 -17.69 -15.63 22.84
C ASP A 418 -16.75 -14.42 23.00
N PHE A 419 -16.07 -14.03 21.93
CA PHE A 419 -15.24 -12.82 21.95
C PHE A 419 -16.08 -11.56 22.10
N VAL A 420 -17.19 -11.44 21.36
CA VAL A 420 -18.15 -10.32 21.48
C VAL A 420 -18.64 -10.20 22.93
N GLY A 421 -19.04 -11.30 23.55
CA GLY A 421 -19.44 -11.31 24.97
C GLY A 421 -18.35 -10.76 25.89
N ARG A 422 -17.10 -11.20 25.70
CA ARG A 422 -15.95 -10.71 26.52
C ARG A 422 -15.69 -9.21 26.35
N ILE A 423 -15.87 -8.66 25.15
CA ILE A 423 -15.75 -7.21 24.93
C ILE A 423 -16.89 -6.46 25.63
N ILE A 424 -18.14 -6.96 25.54
CA ILE A 424 -19.29 -6.37 26.22
C ILE A 424 -19.07 -6.39 27.73
N ASP A 425 -18.70 -7.53 28.31
CA ASP A 425 -18.40 -7.67 29.74
C ASP A 425 -17.27 -6.73 30.19
N TYR A 426 -16.29 -6.51 29.34
CA TYR A 426 -15.20 -5.60 29.64
C TYR A 426 -15.67 -4.14 29.73
N TYR A 427 -16.55 -3.68 28.83
CA TYR A 427 -17.11 -2.33 28.89
C TYR A 427 -18.06 -2.14 30.07
N LEU A 428 -18.76 -3.19 30.53
CA LEU A 428 -19.63 -3.14 31.68
C LEU A 428 -18.89 -3.16 33.03
N SER A 429 -17.62 -3.60 33.03
CA SER A 429 -16.89 -3.90 34.26
C SER A 429 -16.11 -2.73 34.86
N ASP A 430 -16.23 -1.52 34.35
CA ASP A 430 -15.46 -0.31 34.74
C ASP A 430 -13.92 -0.51 34.74
N ARG A 431 -13.43 -1.56 34.05
CA ARG A 431 -11.99 -1.84 33.94
C ARG A 431 -11.32 -1.12 32.76
N HIS A 432 -12.14 -0.52 31.88
CA HIS A 432 -11.60 0.23 30.78
C HIS A 432 -10.95 1.53 31.29
N PRO A 433 -9.71 1.87 30.88
CA PRO A 433 -8.97 3.00 31.47
C PRO A 433 -9.59 4.38 31.15
N ILE A 434 -10.46 4.46 30.15
CA ILE A 434 -11.01 5.71 29.62
C ILE A 434 -12.54 5.71 29.65
N LEU A 435 -13.19 4.58 29.31
CA LEU A 435 -14.64 4.48 29.27
C LEU A 435 -15.21 3.95 30.59
N ARG A 436 -16.31 4.53 31.00
CA ARG A 436 -17.20 3.96 32.02
C ARG A 436 -18.63 3.91 31.52
N ILE A 437 -19.40 2.95 32.02
CA ILE A 437 -20.83 2.90 31.75
C ILE A 437 -21.59 3.77 32.78
N GLU A 438 -22.50 4.60 32.27
CA GLU A 438 -23.36 5.43 33.10
C GLU A 438 -24.68 4.74 33.43
N PRO A 439 -25.40 5.18 34.48
CA PRO A 439 -26.68 4.57 34.88
C PRO A 439 -27.75 4.55 33.79
N ASN A 440 -27.69 5.47 32.83
CA ASN A 440 -28.58 5.54 31.66
C ASN A 440 -28.16 4.57 30.52
N GLY A 441 -27.07 3.81 30.70
CA GLY A 441 -26.56 2.83 29.74
C GLY A 441 -25.60 3.38 28.73
N LEU A 442 -25.36 4.71 28.65
CA LEU A 442 -24.39 5.32 27.78
C LEU A 442 -22.95 5.11 28.25
N LEU A 443 -22.02 5.04 27.34
CA LEU A 443 -20.59 5.05 27.62
C LEU A 443 -20.08 6.50 27.66
N TYR A 444 -19.41 6.84 28.76
CA TYR A 444 -18.78 8.14 28.99
C TYR A 444 -17.27 8.02 28.90
N ALA A 445 -16.62 8.82 28.06
CA ALA A 445 -15.17 8.88 27.92
C ALA A 445 -14.60 9.90 28.91
N GLU A 446 -13.89 9.39 29.92
CA GLU A 446 -13.21 10.22 30.93
C GLU A 446 -11.94 10.89 30.39
N GLY A 447 -11.47 11.87 31.12
CA GLY A 447 -10.22 12.58 30.84
C GLY A 447 -10.41 13.92 30.14
N SER A 448 -9.29 14.53 29.81
CA SER A 448 -9.24 15.85 29.17
C SER A 448 -9.41 15.81 27.64
N GLY A 449 -9.54 14.61 27.04
CA GLY A 449 -9.43 14.41 25.59
C GLY A 449 -7.98 14.43 25.07
N THR A 450 -7.01 14.41 25.98
CA THR A 450 -5.58 14.32 25.67
C THR A 450 -4.97 13.18 26.50
N PRO A 451 -4.41 12.10 25.88
CA PRO A 451 -4.34 11.90 24.42
C PRO A 451 -5.72 11.74 23.75
N PRO A 452 -5.80 11.89 22.41
CA PRO A 452 -7.04 11.65 21.67
C PRO A 452 -7.58 10.23 21.93
N VAL A 453 -8.91 10.11 21.99
CA VAL A 453 -9.56 8.84 22.37
C VAL A 453 -10.33 8.17 21.23
N THR A 454 -10.42 8.81 20.07
CA THR A 454 -11.16 8.30 18.90
C THR A 454 -10.42 8.60 17.59
N TRP A 455 -11.11 8.43 16.47
CA TRP A 455 -10.58 8.68 15.14
C TRP A 455 -10.09 10.12 14.88
N MET A 456 -10.55 11.11 15.66
CA MET A 456 -10.01 12.49 15.64
C MET A 456 -8.73 12.56 16.48
N ASP A 457 -7.68 11.88 16.04
CA ASP A 457 -6.45 11.62 16.81
C ASP A 457 -5.27 12.52 16.45
N SER A 458 -5.49 13.57 15.66
CA SER A 458 -4.44 14.54 15.32
C SER A 458 -3.99 15.32 16.54
N THR A 459 -2.66 15.46 16.69
CA THR A 459 -2.05 16.23 17.79
C THR A 459 -1.08 17.28 17.29
N ILE A 460 -0.96 18.38 18.04
CA ILE A 460 0.09 19.39 17.87
C ILE A 460 0.83 19.50 19.21
N ALA A 461 2.15 19.30 19.20
CA ALA A 461 2.97 19.29 20.41
C ALA A 461 2.40 18.39 21.53
N GLY A 462 1.86 17.22 21.16
CA GLY A 462 1.27 16.25 22.09
C GLY A 462 -0.14 16.60 22.61
N GLN A 463 -0.70 17.72 22.18
CA GLN A 463 -2.07 18.11 22.53
C GLN A 463 -3.05 17.75 21.41
N ALA A 464 -4.20 17.18 21.76
CA ALA A 464 -5.25 16.89 20.78
C ALA A 464 -5.73 18.18 20.11
N VAL A 465 -5.81 18.18 18.77
CA VAL A 465 -6.38 19.31 17.99
C VAL A 465 -7.86 19.47 18.32
N VAL A 466 -8.56 18.35 18.49
CA VAL A 466 -9.96 18.31 18.92
C VAL A 466 -10.05 17.45 20.18
N PRO A 467 -10.06 18.05 21.37
CA PRO A 467 -10.10 17.34 22.64
C PRO A 467 -11.51 16.84 22.96
N ARG A 468 -11.96 15.80 22.26
CA ARG A 468 -13.26 15.16 22.49
C ARG A 468 -13.24 14.33 23.76
N ARG A 469 -14.29 14.49 24.57
CA ARG A 469 -14.50 13.75 25.83
C ARG A 469 -15.98 13.69 26.15
N GLY A 470 -16.37 12.95 27.17
CA GLY A 470 -17.76 12.81 27.57
C GLY A 470 -18.49 11.74 26.76
N TYR A 471 -19.73 11.99 26.43
CA TYR A 471 -20.52 11.11 25.57
C TYR A 471 -20.14 11.37 24.11
N LEU A 472 -19.57 10.36 23.45
CA LEU A 472 -19.15 10.41 22.04
C LEU A 472 -20.20 9.70 21.19
N VAL A 473 -20.71 10.37 20.15
CA VAL A 473 -21.87 9.86 19.39
C VAL A 473 -21.59 8.53 18.70
N GLU A 474 -20.45 8.40 18.05
CA GLU A 474 -20.08 7.17 17.34
C GLU A 474 -19.81 6.00 18.30
N VAL A 475 -19.19 6.25 19.43
CA VAL A 475 -18.93 5.21 20.45
C VAL A 475 -20.25 4.67 20.98
N ASN A 476 -21.19 5.55 21.31
CA ASN A 476 -22.50 5.14 21.84
C ASN A 476 -23.39 4.50 20.77
N GLY A 477 -23.32 4.95 19.52
CA GLY A 477 -23.99 4.29 18.40
C GLY A 477 -23.46 2.87 18.14
N LEU A 478 -22.14 2.68 18.15
CA LEU A 478 -21.51 1.36 18.03
C LEU A 478 -21.83 0.47 19.24
N TRP A 479 -21.87 1.03 20.45
CA TRP A 479 -22.24 0.31 21.67
C TRP A 479 -23.66 -0.23 21.60
N TYR A 480 -24.62 0.61 21.22
CA TYR A 480 -26.00 0.18 21.01
C TYR A 480 -26.11 -0.93 19.97
N ASN A 481 -25.43 -0.74 18.81
CA ASN A 481 -25.37 -1.76 17.77
C ASN A 481 -24.78 -3.09 18.29
N ALA A 482 -23.70 -3.03 19.08
CA ALA A 482 -23.04 -4.22 19.63
C ALA A 482 -23.99 -5.04 20.52
N LEU A 483 -24.72 -4.38 21.41
CA LEU A 483 -25.70 -5.03 22.30
C LEU A 483 -26.88 -5.63 21.51
N CYS A 484 -27.44 -4.90 20.55
CA CYS A 484 -28.52 -5.38 19.69
C CYS A 484 -28.09 -6.59 18.84
N PHE A 485 -26.91 -6.52 18.22
CA PHE A 485 -26.35 -7.64 17.47
C PHE A 485 -26.13 -8.87 18.34
N TYR A 486 -25.56 -8.70 19.53
CA TYR A 486 -25.29 -9.81 20.44
C TYR A 486 -26.59 -10.49 20.91
N ARG A 487 -27.66 -9.70 21.19
CA ARG A 487 -28.99 -10.21 21.49
C ARG A 487 -29.58 -11.02 20.35
N GLU A 488 -29.53 -10.49 19.13
CA GLU A 488 -30.02 -11.18 17.93
C GLU A 488 -29.26 -12.49 17.68
N ALA A 489 -27.94 -12.45 17.77
CA ALA A 489 -27.08 -13.59 17.46
C ALA A 489 -27.17 -14.74 18.47
N ARG A 490 -27.50 -14.46 19.73
CA ARG A 490 -27.70 -15.47 20.81
C ARG A 490 -29.15 -15.97 20.93
N GLY A 491 -30.12 -15.26 20.34
CA GLY A 491 -31.55 -15.48 20.59
C GLY A 491 -32.02 -14.79 21.86
N ALA A 492 -33.21 -14.20 21.82
CA ALA A 492 -33.76 -13.41 22.94
C ALA A 492 -33.90 -14.22 24.25
N GLU A 493 -34.20 -15.50 24.13
CA GLU A 493 -34.37 -16.43 25.28
C GLU A 493 -33.06 -16.76 26.01
N ASN A 494 -31.91 -16.59 25.34
CA ASN A 494 -30.57 -16.85 25.89
C ASN A 494 -29.80 -15.54 26.19
N PHE A 495 -30.48 -14.39 26.11
CA PHE A 495 -29.85 -13.09 26.33
C PHE A 495 -30.00 -12.67 27.80
N PRO A 496 -28.91 -12.25 28.47
CA PRO A 496 -28.97 -11.85 29.88
C PRO A 496 -29.95 -10.69 30.10
N GLU A 497 -30.84 -10.80 31.12
CA GLU A 497 -31.83 -9.78 31.46
C GLU A 497 -31.17 -8.43 31.81
N GLU A 498 -30.01 -8.48 32.44
CA GLU A 498 -29.22 -7.30 32.77
C GLU A 498 -28.84 -6.50 31.50
N LEU A 499 -28.37 -7.18 30.42
CA LEU A 499 -28.06 -6.55 29.16
C LEU A 499 -29.29 -6.05 28.41
N ALA A 500 -30.42 -6.76 28.52
CA ALA A 500 -31.70 -6.31 27.96
C ALA A 500 -32.11 -4.97 28.59
N SER A 501 -32.00 -4.86 29.90
CA SER A 501 -32.27 -3.63 30.65
C SER A 501 -31.34 -2.47 30.26
N VAL A 502 -30.07 -2.75 29.90
CA VAL A 502 -29.16 -1.71 29.35
C VAL A 502 -29.67 -1.20 28.02
N ILE A 503 -30.07 -2.08 27.09
CA ILE A 503 -30.59 -1.69 25.76
C ILE A 503 -31.84 -0.79 25.91
N GLU A 504 -32.76 -1.15 26.81
CA GLU A 504 -34.00 -0.39 27.01
C GLU A 504 -33.75 1.04 27.50
N ARG A 505 -32.74 1.25 28.34
CA ARG A 505 -32.36 2.59 28.80
C ARG A 505 -31.55 3.37 27.78
N LEU A 506 -30.67 2.68 27.05
CA LEU A 506 -29.69 3.29 26.15
C LEU A 506 -30.36 4.01 24.98
N GLY A 507 -31.39 3.44 24.35
CA GLY A 507 -32.06 4.05 23.19
C GLY A 507 -32.62 5.46 23.51
N PRO A 508 -33.53 5.60 24.50
CA PRO A 508 -34.03 6.92 24.90
C PRO A 508 -32.95 7.87 25.41
N ALA A 509 -31.93 7.35 26.12
CA ALA A 509 -30.81 8.17 26.59
C ALA A 509 -29.96 8.71 25.44
N PHE A 510 -29.76 7.92 24.39
CA PHE A 510 -29.06 8.35 23.19
C PHE A 510 -29.78 9.51 22.49
N GLU A 511 -31.10 9.39 22.28
CA GLU A 511 -31.91 10.44 21.69
C GLU A 511 -31.87 11.72 22.52
N GLN A 512 -32.06 11.63 23.85
CA GLN A 512 -32.04 12.78 24.74
C GLN A 512 -30.67 13.48 24.78
N THR A 513 -29.59 12.72 24.68
CA THR A 513 -28.23 13.26 24.80
C THR A 513 -27.74 13.85 23.50
N PHE A 514 -27.98 13.19 22.37
CA PHE A 514 -27.33 13.55 21.12
C PHE A 514 -28.21 14.32 20.13
N VAL A 515 -29.55 14.19 20.19
CA VAL A 515 -30.42 14.93 19.25
C VAL A 515 -30.61 16.37 19.74
N ASN A 516 -30.16 17.33 18.92
CA ASN A 516 -30.32 18.73 19.21
C ASN A 516 -31.74 19.24 18.81
N PRO A 517 -32.16 20.46 19.23
CA PRO A 517 -33.48 20.99 18.92
C PRO A 517 -33.80 21.15 17.42
N TYR A 518 -32.79 21.06 16.55
CA TYR A 518 -32.94 21.14 15.09
C TYR A 518 -32.99 19.76 14.42
N GLY A 519 -32.93 18.65 15.19
CA GLY A 519 -32.97 17.30 14.68
C GLY A 519 -31.65 16.75 14.15
N TYR A 520 -30.52 17.41 14.43
CA TYR A 520 -29.17 16.90 14.13
C TYR A 520 -28.55 16.28 15.37
N LEU A 521 -27.54 15.42 15.15
CA LEU A 521 -26.77 14.86 16.26
C LEU A 521 -25.64 15.82 16.68
N TYR A 522 -25.43 15.94 17.97
CA TYR A 522 -24.19 16.47 18.51
C TYR A 522 -23.05 15.49 18.26
N ASP A 523 -21.86 15.99 17.96
CA ASP A 523 -20.66 15.16 17.79
C ASP A 523 -20.22 14.53 19.13
N TYR A 524 -20.26 15.31 20.21
CA TYR A 524 -20.09 14.86 21.58
C TYR A 524 -20.80 15.79 22.57
N VAL A 525 -21.04 15.27 23.79
CA VAL A 525 -21.68 16.02 24.88
C VAL A 525 -20.88 15.80 26.16
N THR A 526 -20.59 16.90 26.89
CA THR A 526 -19.82 16.86 28.17
C THR A 526 -20.71 17.16 29.37
#